data_2cc9b67c51911f203bf33cd3ac67c136
#
_entry.id   2cc9b67c51911f203bf33cd3ac67c136
#
_cell.length_a   1.000
_cell.length_b   1.000
_cell.length_c   1.000
_cell.angle_alpha   90.00
_cell.angle_beta   90.00
_cell.angle_gamma   90.00
#
_symmetry.space_group_name_H-M   'P 1'
#
loop_
_entity.id
_entity.type
_entity.pdbx_description
1 polymer ?
#
loop_
_entity_poly.entity_id
_entity_poly.type
_entity_poly.pdbx_seq_one_letter_code
_entity_poly.pdbx_strand_id
1 'polypeptide(L)'
;TAQQWQEAGANYISLGPVQLHHDARWINQIPALLAATEVLFASVEIADTQGQIDTARCQQAAQLIKTVSQIQPNGFGNLYLAALANCAPGSPFFPVAYHEGGPAHFAIAVESADLALQAVQAAASLDEARQNLVTAIETAAFRLRHDTQKLADGHHILFSGRHFSLTPFPTDDKSLGGALEALGLPYLGSAGSLFAAGFVTEAIARANFPGCGFSGLMLPVLEDSVLANRAAEGVLTVQDLLSYSAVCGVGLDTIPLPGDVNEGALTAVLLDVAMLASRLNKPLTARLMPLPGLAAGDPVTFDFPYFADSRVMGIAGGRLAGLMTQGAQLSVNPVKSD
;
A
#
# COMPACT_ATOMS: atom_id res chain seq x y z
N THR A 1 -15.21 19.75 -11.63
CA THR A 1 -14.83 18.70 -10.66
C THR A 1 -13.56 17.99 -11.10
N ALA A 2 -13.54 16.69 -11.47
CA ALA A 2 -12.28 16.05 -11.91
C ALA A 2 -11.63 16.80 -13.08
N GLN A 3 -12.41 17.13 -14.10
CA GLN A 3 -11.90 17.91 -15.25
C GLN A 3 -11.28 19.25 -14.83
N GLN A 4 -11.90 19.99 -13.92
CA GLN A 4 -11.36 21.28 -13.44
C GLN A 4 -10.01 21.11 -12.73
N TRP A 5 -9.84 20.05 -11.95
CA TRP A 5 -8.57 19.74 -11.30
C TRP A 5 -7.49 19.29 -12.29
N GLN A 6 -7.88 18.51 -13.32
CA GLN A 6 -6.96 18.16 -14.41
C GLN A 6 -6.51 19.40 -15.19
N GLU A 7 -7.42 20.31 -15.51
CA GLU A 7 -7.09 21.62 -16.13
C GLU A 7 -6.17 22.46 -15.25
N ALA A 8 -6.25 22.29 -13.92
CA ALA A 8 -5.34 22.92 -12.96
C ALA A 8 -4.01 22.15 -12.78
N GLY A 9 -3.79 21.05 -13.51
CA GLY A 9 -2.55 20.27 -13.49
C GLY A 9 -2.52 19.07 -12.53
N ALA A 10 -3.66 18.69 -11.91
CA ALA A 10 -3.72 17.49 -11.09
C ALA A 10 -3.81 16.23 -11.97
N ASN A 11 -2.87 15.28 -11.79
CA ASN A 11 -2.85 14.00 -12.49
C ASN A 11 -3.61 12.91 -11.73
N TYR A 12 -3.68 13.00 -10.38
CA TYR A 12 -4.34 12.06 -9.50
C TYR A 12 -5.19 12.81 -8.48
N ILE A 13 -6.42 12.34 -8.25
CA ILE A 13 -7.36 12.99 -7.35
C ILE A 13 -7.95 11.92 -6.43
N SER A 14 -7.56 11.91 -5.17
CA SER A 14 -8.17 11.03 -4.19
C SER A 14 -9.46 11.63 -3.63
N LEU A 15 -10.54 10.85 -3.68
CA LEU A 15 -11.82 11.22 -3.06
C LEU A 15 -11.83 10.96 -1.55
N GLY A 16 -10.77 10.26 -1.05
CA GLY A 16 -10.74 9.75 0.31
C GLY A 16 -11.62 8.50 0.51
N PRO A 17 -11.71 8.00 1.76
CA PRO A 17 -12.45 6.81 2.08
C PRO A 17 -13.95 7.04 2.27
N VAL A 18 -14.75 6.06 1.90
CA VAL A 18 -16.07 5.90 2.55
C VAL A 18 -15.80 5.34 3.95
N GLN A 19 -15.81 6.20 4.96
CA GLN A 19 -15.50 5.86 6.35
C GLN A 19 -16.62 5.04 7.01
N LEU A 20 -16.34 4.37 8.15
CA LEU A 20 -17.31 3.52 8.84
C LEU A 20 -18.57 4.28 9.27
N HIS A 21 -18.44 5.55 9.62
CA HIS A 21 -19.57 6.41 10.00
C HIS A 21 -20.36 6.96 8.80
N HIS A 22 -19.86 6.83 7.58
CA HIS A 22 -20.58 7.22 6.38
C HIS A 22 -21.63 6.17 6.00
N ASP A 23 -22.72 6.61 5.36
CA ASP A 23 -23.73 5.72 4.80
C ASP A 23 -23.09 4.80 3.74
N ALA A 24 -23.26 3.48 3.91
CA ALA A 24 -22.71 2.46 3.05
C ALA A 24 -23.17 2.58 1.57
N ARG A 25 -24.28 3.29 1.28
CA ARG A 25 -24.72 3.56 -0.09
C ARG A 25 -23.66 4.23 -0.95
N TRP A 26 -22.73 4.99 -0.36
CA TRP A 26 -21.66 5.67 -1.08
C TRP A 26 -20.65 4.70 -1.68
N ILE A 27 -20.48 3.52 -1.11
CA ILE A 27 -19.64 2.45 -1.68
C ILE A 27 -20.15 2.06 -3.07
N ASN A 28 -21.47 1.99 -3.23
CA ASN A 28 -22.09 1.60 -4.51
C ASN A 28 -21.90 2.65 -5.62
N GLN A 29 -21.48 3.88 -5.28
CA GLN A 29 -21.20 4.92 -6.28
C GLN A 29 -19.76 4.85 -6.79
N ILE A 30 -18.85 4.22 -6.06
CA ILE A 30 -17.42 4.18 -6.41
C ILE A 30 -17.18 3.60 -7.81
N PRO A 31 -17.79 2.45 -8.23
CA PRO A 31 -17.54 1.91 -9.57
C PRO A 31 -17.91 2.90 -10.69
N ALA A 32 -19.03 3.61 -10.56
CA ALA A 32 -19.44 4.60 -11.55
C ALA A 32 -18.51 5.81 -11.59
N LEU A 33 -17.99 6.24 -10.44
CA LEU A 33 -17.03 7.34 -10.34
C LEU A 33 -15.68 6.95 -10.96
N LEU A 34 -15.16 5.75 -10.68
CA LEU A 34 -13.91 5.28 -11.25
C LEU A 34 -14.01 4.98 -12.75
N ALA A 35 -15.18 4.53 -13.23
CA ALA A 35 -15.43 4.33 -14.66
C ALA A 35 -15.53 5.64 -15.45
N ALA A 36 -15.86 6.75 -14.79
CA ALA A 36 -16.05 8.04 -15.45
C ALA A 36 -14.75 8.79 -15.76
N THR A 37 -13.60 8.36 -15.20
CA THR A 37 -12.32 9.07 -15.35
C THR A 37 -11.15 8.19 -14.91
N GLU A 38 -9.98 8.43 -15.47
CA GLU A 38 -8.73 7.73 -15.17
C GLU A 38 -7.87 8.44 -14.09
N VAL A 39 -8.39 9.49 -13.46
CA VAL A 39 -7.63 10.27 -12.48
C VAL A 39 -8.19 10.22 -11.07
N LEU A 40 -9.39 9.64 -10.88
CA LEU A 40 -10.01 9.52 -9.58
C LEU A 40 -9.56 8.23 -8.88
N PHE A 41 -9.24 8.39 -7.59
CA PHE A 41 -8.93 7.32 -6.66
C PHE A 41 -9.91 7.35 -5.52
N ALA A 42 -10.30 6.20 -5.03
CA ALA A 42 -11.22 6.06 -3.91
C ALA A 42 -10.76 4.96 -2.96
N SER A 43 -11.22 5.04 -1.72
CA SER A 43 -10.94 4.01 -0.75
C SER A 43 -12.16 3.72 0.13
N VAL A 44 -12.12 2.60 0.85
CA VAL A 44 -13.17 2.17 1.79
C VAL A 44 -12.51 1.82 3.11
N GLU A 45 -12.95 2.43 4.18
CA GLU A 45 -12.51 2.09 5.53
C GLU A 45 -13.21 0.81 5.99
N ILE A 46 -12.41 -0.17 6.44
CA ILE A 46 -12.86 -1.46 6.97
C ILE A 46 -12.61 -1.59 8.48
N ALA A 47 -11.67 -0.79 9.00
CA ALA A 47 -11.43 -0.63 10.43
C ALA A 47 -10.98 0.81 10.71
N ASP A 48 -11.51 1.43 11.76
CA ASP A 48 -11.17 2.79 12.14
C ASP A 48 -9.94 2.88 13.08
N THR A 49 -9.52 4.10 13.37
CA THR A 49 -8.38 4.39 14.26
C THR A 49 -8.68 4.15 15.75
N GLN A 50 -9.90 3.75 16.09
CA GLN A 50 -10.33 3.41 17.45
C GLN A 50 -10.40 1.90 17.66
N GLY A 51 -9.97 1.12 16.64
CA GLY A 51 -9.96 -0.34 16.69
C GLY A 51 -11.33 -0.97 16.45
N GLN A 52 -12.28 -0.25 15.85
CA GLN A 52 -13.54 -0.82 15.43
C GLN A 52 -13.36 -1.47 14.05
N ILE A 53 -13.56 -2.78 13.96
CA ILE A 53 -13.61 -3.52 12.70
C ILE A 53 -15.08 -3.76 12.34
N ASP A 54 -15.48 -3.40 11.12
CA ASP A 54 -16.79 -3.72 10.59
C ASP A 54 -16.68 -4.87 9.57
N THR A 55 -17.10 -6.07 9.98
CA THR A 55 -17.01 -7.26 9.13
C THR A 55 -17.96 -7.22 7.93
N ALA A 56 -19.10 -6.54 8.05
CA ALA A 56 -19.99 -6.31 6.91
C ALA A 56 -19.35 -5.35 5.90
N ARG A 57 -18.61 -4.35 6.36
CA ARG A 57 -17.84 -3.45 5.52
C ARG A 57 -16.71 -4.18 4.79
N CYS A 58 -16.04 -5.16 5.43
CA CYS A 58 -15.07 -6.02 4.75
C CYS A 58 -15.72 -6.82 3.61
N GLN A 59 -16.94 -7.34 3.82
CA GLN A 59 -17.69 -8.03 2.75
C GLN A 59 -18.08 -7.07 1.61
N GLN A 60 -18.57 -5.88 1.94
CA GLN A 60 -18.89 -4.86 0.94
C GLN A 60 -17.65 -4.41 0.15
N ALA A 61 -16.51 -4.26 0.81
CA ALA A 61 -15.25 -3.94 0.15
C ALA A 61 -14.79 -5.07 -0.78
N ALA A 62 -14.96 -6.34 -0.39
CA ALA A 62 -14.66 -7.49 -1.25
C ALA A 62 -15.55 -7.52 -2.51
N GLN A 63 -16.85 -7.25 -2.37
CA GLN A 63 -17.77 -7.11 -3.50
C GLN A 63 -17.41 -5.93 -4.41
N LEU A 64 -17.04 -4.80 -3.80
CA LEU A 64 -16.60 -3.62 -4.54
C LEU A 64 -15.35 -3.92 -5.36
N ILE A 65 -14.33 -4.57 -4.78
CA ILE A 65 -13.10 -4.99 -5.47
C ILE A 65 -13.44 -5.86 -6.69
N LYS A 66 -14.35 -6.82 -6.55
CA LYS A 66 -14.83 -7.65 -7.66
C LYS A 66 -15.55 -6.83 -8.74
N THR A 67 -16.39 -5.89 -8.35
CA THR A 67 -17.11 -5.02 -9.27
C THR A 67 -16.15 -4.11 -10.04
N VAL A 68 -15.20 -3.50 -9.35
CA VAL A 68 -14.21 -2.58 -9.93
C VAL A 68 -13.25 -3.31 -10.86
N SER A 69 -12.96 -4.59 -10.64
CA SER A 69 -12.13 -5.37 -11.56
C SER A 69 -12.72 -5.51 -12.96
N GLN A 70 -14.03 -5.25 -13.14
CA GLN A 70 -14.72 -5.35 -14.43
C GLN A 70 -14.78 -4.03 -15.20
N ILE A 71 -14.42 -2.88 -14.60
CA ILE A 71 -14.59 -1.57 -15.25
C ILE A 71 -13.50 -1.22 -16.26
N GLN A 72 -12.35 -1.87 -16.16
CA GLN A 72 -11.23 -1.69 -17.08
C GLN A 72 -10.61 -3.05 -17.44
N PRO A 73 -9.96 -3.18 -18.62
CA PRO A 73 -9.25 -4.40 -19.00
C PRO A 73 -8.26 -4.87 -17.94
N ASN A 74 -8.07 -6.18 -17.83
CA ASN A 74 -7.12 -6.81 -16.91
C ASN A 74 -7.28 -6.39 -15.43
N GLY A 75 -8.50 -6.08 -14.99
CA GLY A 75 -8.73 -5.69 -13.59
C GLY A 75 -8.06 -4.38 -13.17
N PHE A 76 -7.57 -3.58 -14.12
CA PHE A 76 -6.77 -2.37 -13.86
C PHE A 76 -7.52 -1.32 -13.04
N GLY A 77 -8.85 -1.33 -13.05
CA GLY A 77 -9.67 -0.45 -12.20
C GLY A 77 -9.31 -0.53 -10.71
N ASN A 78 -8.82 -1.67 -10.24
CA ASN A 78 -8.40 -1.84 -8.84
C ASN A 78 -7.07 -1.13 -8.49
N LEU A 79 -6.33 -0.60 -9.46
CA LEU A 79 -5.24 0.34 -9.18
C LEU A 79 -5.75 1.59 -8.44
N TYR A 80 -6.98 2.00 -8.74
CA TYR A 80 -7.62 3.22 -8.21
C TYR A 80 -8.45 2.99 -6.95
N LEU A 81 -8.44 1.75 -6.40
CA LEU A 81 -9.24 1.38 -5.24
C LEU A 81 -8.39 0.72 -4.15
N ALA A 82 -8.59 1.15 -2.90
CA ALA A 82 -7.97 0.51 -1.74
C ALA A 82 -8.94 0.34 -0.57
N ALA A 83 -8.77 -0.72 0.21
CA ALA A 83 -9.36 -0.84 1.54
C ALA A 83 -8.39 -0.30 2.59
N LEU A 84 -8.92 0.40 3.61
CA LEU A 84 -8.13 1.06 4.66
C LEU A 84 -8.47 0.49 6.03
N ALA A 85 -7.44 0.22 6.83
CA ALA A 85 -7.60 -0.19 8.22
C ALA A 85 -6.68 0.64 9.12
N ASN A 86 -7.25 1.24 10.16
CA ASN A 86 -6.56 2.09 11.14
C ASN A 86 -5.78 3.27 10.49
N CYS A 87 -6.33 3.86 9.45
CA CYS A 87 -5.70 4.95 8.70
C CYS A 87 -6.29 6.30 9.13
N ALA A 88 -5.49 7.12 9.80
CA ALA A 88 -5.88 8.48 10.19
C ALA A 88 -5.90 9.45 9.00
N PRO A 89 -6.71 10.54 9.06
CA PRO A 89 -6.65 11.61 8.07
C PRO A 89 -5.29 12.32 8.07
N GLY A 90 -5.02 13.06 6.98
CA GLY A 90 -3.79 13.86 6.86
C GLY A 90 -2.64 13.17 6.15
N SER A 91 -2.77 11.90 5.76
CA SER A 91 -1.82 11.31 4.80
C SER A 91 -2.06 11.94 3.43
N PRO A 92 -1.03 12.52 2.79
CA PRO A 92 -1.19 13.23 1.53
C PRO A 92 -1.16 12.31 0.30
N PHE A 93 -0.90 11.01 0.46
CA PHE A 93 -0.70 10.08 -0.65
C PHE A 93 -1.69 8.92 -0.61
N PHE A 94 -2.16 8.51 -1.80
CA PHE A 94 -2.91 7.26 -1.97
C PHE A 94 -2.03 6.06 -1.55
N PRO A 95 -2.57 5.02 -0.91
CA PRO A 95 -4.00 4.68 -0.69
C PRO A 95 -4.78 5.49 0.37
N VAL A 96 -4.13 6.34 1.17
CA VAL A 96 -4.78 7.01 2.33
C VAL A 96 -4.92 8.53 2.12
N ALA A 97 -4.90 9.02 0.91
CA ALA A 97 -4.97 10.46 0.67
C ALA A 97 -6.36 11.03 0.99
N TYR A 98 -6.53 11.54 2.22
CA TYR A 98 -7.70 12.32 2.62
C TYR A 98 -7.39 13.23 3.82
N HIS A 99 -8.26 14.25 4.02
CA HIS A 99 -8.17 15.18 5.14
C HIS A 99 -9.57 15.55 5.64
N GLU A 100 -9.65 16.09 6.85
CA GLU A 100 -10.92 16.53 7.50
C GLU A 100 -11.04 18.05 7.56
N GLY A 101 -10.51 18.75 6.56
CA GLY A 101 -10.51 20.22 6.49
C GLY A 101 -9.20 20.84 6.95
N GLY A 102 -9.22 22.15 7.21
CA GLY A 102 -8.03 22.93 7.55
C GLY A 102 -7.40 23.65 6.35
N PRO A 103 -6.23 24.29 6.54
CA PRO A 103 -5.53 24.98 5.47
C PRO A 103 -4.97 24.00 4.43
N ALA A 104 -4.84 24.47 3.18
CA ALA A 104 -4.18 23.71 2.15
C ALA A 104 -2.72 23.45 2.50
N HIS A 105 -2.26 22.24 2.23
CA HIS A 105 -0.87 21.84 2.44
C HIS A 105 -0.39 20.92 1.32
N PHE A 106 0.91 20.78 1.19
CA PHE A 106 1.54 19.86 0.26
C PHE A 106 2.59 18.99 0.95
N ALA A 107 2.91 17.87 0.32
CA ALA A 107 3.97 16.96 0.73
C ALA A 107 4.71 16.44 -0.51
N ILE A 108 5.87 15.85 -0.30
CA ILE A 108 6.66 15.22 -1.38
C ILE A 108 6.81 13.73 -1.09
N ALA A 109 6.43 12.88 -2.05
CA ALA A 109 6.80 11.48 -2.07
C ALA A 109 8.08 11.29 -2.89
N VAL A 110 8.92 10.36 -2.45
CA VAL A 110 10.20 10.07 -3.09
C VAL A 110 10.24 8.58 -3.45
N GLU A 111 10.39 8.27 -4.74
CA GLU A 111 10.84 6.96 -5.19
C GLU A 111 12.30 6.80 -4.79
N SER A 112 12.64 5.79 -4.03
CA SER A 112 13.95 5.73 -3.36
C SER A 112 14.38 4.31 -2.98
N ALA A 113 13.87 3.28 -3.65
CA ALA A 113 14.32 1.92 -3.42
C ALA A 113 15.80 1.72 -3.81
N ASP A 114 16.30 2.48 -4.77
CA ASP A 114 17.70 2.53 -5.15
C ASP A 114 18.61 2.94 -3.99
N LEU A 115 18.17 3.84 -3.12
CA LEU A 115 18.94 4.21 -1.91
C LEU A 115 19.13 3.02 -0.98
N ALA A 116 18.08 2.19 -0.81
CA ALA A 116 18.17 1.00 0.02
C ALA A 116 19.10 -0.04 -0.61
N LEU A 117 18.94 -0.28 -1.90
CA LEU A 117 19.77 -1.26 -2.63
C LEU A 117 21.25 -0.87 -2.57
N GLN A 118 21.59 0.37 -2.87
CA GLN A 118 22.96 0.89 -2.81
C GLN A 118 23.54 0.85 -1.39
N ALA A 119 22.73 1.24 -0.38
CA ALA A 119 23.17 1.24 1.02
C ALA A 119 23.52 -0.16 1.52
N VAL A 120 22.72 -1.16 1.14
CA VAL A 120 22.95 -2.56 1.51
C VAL A 120 24.14 -3.14 0.75
N GLN A 121 24.22 -2.94 -0.56
CA GLN A 121 25.32 -3.47 -1.40
C GLN A 121 26.68 -2.90 -1.02
N ALA A 122 26.75 -1.68 -0.51
CA ALA A 122 27.99 -1.04 -0.08
C ALA A 122 28.45 -1.46 1.33
N ALA A 123 27.63 -2.21 2.07
CA ALA A 123 27.89 -2.51 3.48
C ALA A 123 28.58 -3.87 3.67
N ALA A 124 29.49 -3.94 4.64
CA ALA A 124 30.15 -5.17 5.08
C ALA A 124 29.45 -5.80 6.31
N SER A 125 28.46 -5.13 6.90
CA SER A 125 27.71 -5.62 8.06
C SER A 125 26.28 -5.02 8.10
N LEU A 126 25.38 -5.64 8.89
CA LEU A 126 24.03 -5.11 9.11
C LEU A 126 24.05 -3.70 9.74
N ASP A 127 24.96 -3.45 10.68
CA ASP A 127 25.07 -2.12 11.29
C ASP A 127 25.50 -1.06 10.27
N GLU A 128 26.44 -1.39 9.39
CA GLU A 128 26.86 -0.51 8.31
C GLU A 128 25.73 -0.30 7.28
N ALA A 129 25.00 -1.36 6.89
CA ALA A 129 23.86 -1.26 6.00
C ALA A 129 22.78 -0.31 6.56
N ARG A 130 22.48 -0.45 7.86
CA ARG A 130 21.56 0.47 8.56
C ARG A 130 22.06 1.91 8.54
N GLN A 131 23.31 2.14 8.91
CA GLN A 131 23.89 3.48 8.93
C GLN A 131 23.92 4.12 7.55
N ASN A 132 24.29 3.37 6.53
CA ASN A 132 24.28 3.82 5.14
C ASN A 132 22.87 4.23 4.69
N LEU A 133 21.85 3.41 5.00
CA LEU A 133 20.48 3.70 4.63
C LEU A 133 19.94 4.94 5.34
N VAL A 134 20.15 5.06 6.66
CA VAL A 134 19.77 6.25 7.44
C VAL A 134 20.41 7.48 6.82
N THR A 135 21.73 7.46 6.59
CA THR A 135 22.48 8.59 6.01
C THR A 135 21.99 8.93 4.61
N ALA A 136 21.66 7.93 3.78
CA ALA A 136 21.14 8.15 2.43
C ALA A 136 19.78 8.87 2.45
N ILE A 137 18.85 8.41 3.31
CA ILE A 137 17.52 9.04 3.48
C ILE A 137 17.66 10.48 3.99
N GLU A 138 18.45 10.71 5.03
CA GLU A 138 18.67 12.04 5.60
C GLU A 138 19.31 13.00 4.58
N THR A 139 20.27 12.50 3.80
CA THR A 139 20.91 13.28 2.73
C THR A 139 19.92 13.66 1.64
N ALA A 140 19.09 12.73 1.19
CA ALA A 140 18.04 12.99 0.21
C ALA A 140 17.01 13.99 0.75
N ALA A 141 16.56 13.81 1.99
CA ALA A 141 15.64 14.72 2.66
C ALA A 141 16.23 16.15 2.82
N PHE A 142 17.52 16.26 3.13
CA PHE A 142 18.22 17.54 3.24
C PHE A 142 18.28 18.27 1.90
N ARG A 143 18.59 17.58 0.81
CA ARG A 143 18.64 18.17 -0.54
C ARG A 143 17.30 18.78 -0.96
N LEU A 144 16.19 18.17 -0.58
CA LEU A 144 14.84 18.67 -0.87
C LEU A 144 14.39 19.83 0.03
N ARG A 145 15.15 20.15 1.09
CA ARG A 145 14.73 21.14 2.08
C ARG A 145 14.58 22.55 1.50
N HIS A 146 15.56 22.98 0.71
CA HIS A 146 15.57 24.33 0.15
C HIS A 146 14.39 24.57 -0.80
N ASP A 147 14.13 23.62 -1.70
CA ASP A 147 13.07 23.74 -2.70
C ASP A 147 11.68 23.67 -2.07
N THR A 148 11.51 22.79 -1.08
CA THR A 148 10.24 22.69 -0.33
C THR A 148 9.95 23.96 0.46
N GLN A 149 10.95 24.55 1.10
CA GLN A 149 10.76 25.81 1.83
C GLN A 149 10.42 26.96 0.87
N LYS A 150 11.12 27.06 -0.25
CA LYS A 150 10.85 28.07 -1.28
C LYS A 150 9.43 27.97 -1.84
N LEU A 151 8.94 26.75 -2.08
CA LEU A 151 7.56 26.53 -2.52
C LEU A 151 6.56 26.93 -1.43
N ALA A 152 6.77 26.52 -0.18
CA ALA A 152 5.91 26.86 0.93
C ALA A 152 5.78 28.38 1.11
N ASP A 153 6.90 29.08 1.15
CA ASP A 153 6.95 30.54 1.34
C ASP A 153 6.37 31.28 0.14
N GLY A 154 6.71 30.85 -1.09
CA GLY A 154 6.27 31.50 -2.33
C GLY A 154 4.77 31.39 -2.59
N HIS A 155 4.13 30.34 -2.13
CA HIS A 155 2.70 30.09 -2.32
C HIS A 155 1.86 30.22 -1.04
N HIS A 156 2.47 30.49 0.10
CA HIS A 156 1.81 30.55 1.41
C HIS A 156 1.02 29.28 1.76
N ILE A 157 1.57 28.11 1.40
CA ILE A 157 0.97 26.79 1.64
C ILE A 157 1.85 26.02 2.63
N LEU A 158 1.22 25.32 3.56
CA LEU A 158 1.95 24.54 4.56
C LEU A 158 2.65 23.33 3.93
N PHE A 159 3.90 23.11 4.29
CA PHE A 159 4.62 21.90 3.96
C PHE A 159 4.42 20.85 5.07
N SER A 160 3.79 19.70 4.73
CA SER A 160 3.47 18.64 5.69
C SER A 160 4.60 17.66 5.94
N GLY A 161 5.57 17.58 5.04
CA GLY A 161 6.68 16.64 5.17
C GLY A 161 7.02 15.86 3.90
N ARG A 162 7.92 14.90 4.05
CA ARG A 162 8.40 14.00 2.99
C ARG A 162 7.98 12.59 3.28
N HIS A 163 7.59 11.86 2.26
CA HIS A 163 7.24 10.45 2.36
C HIS A 163 8.38 9.61 1.79
N PHE A 164 9.10 8.92 2.67
CA PHE A 164 10.11 7.93 2.33
C PHE A 164 9.60 6.53 2.70
N SER A 165 9.05 5.82 1.72
CA SER A 165 8.64 4.42 1.85
C SER A 165 9.52 3.49 1.04
N LEU A 166 10.66 4.00 0.54
CA LEU A 166 11.55 3.30 -0.38
C LEU A 166 10.77 2.73 -1.57
N THR A 167 9.83 3.55 -2.08
CA THR A 167 8.95 3.19 -3.19
C THR A 167 9.79 2.73 -4.38
N PRO A 168 9.55 1.53 -4.93
CA PRO A 168 10.30 0.98 -6.04
C PRO A 168 9.82 1.54 -7.38
N PHE A 169 10.58 1.18 -8.42
CA PHE A 169 10.20 1.23 -9.81
C PHE A 169 10.48 -0.15 -10.42
N PRO A 170 9.75 -0.64 -11.44
CA PRO A 170 9.83 -2.02 -11.90
C PRO A 170 11.09 -2.33 -12.72
N THR A 171 12.27 -1.95 -12.20
CA THR A 171 13.60 -2.27 -12.72
C THR A 171 14.49 -2.75 -11.58
N ASP A 172 15.48 -3.61 -11.89
CA ASP A 172 16.29 -4.27 -10.87
C ASP A 172 17.15 -3.30 -10.06
N ASP A 173 17.58 -2.20 -10.65
CA ASP A 173 18.36 -1.15 -10.00
C ASP A 173 17.54 -0.26 -9.04
N LYS A 174 16.20 -0.37 -9.11
CA LYS A 174 15.24 0.34 -8.26
C LYS A 174 14.28 -0.60 -7.54
N SER A 175 14.72 -1.83 -7.29
CA SER A 175 13.92 -2.84 -6.60
C SER A 175 14.17 -2.81 -5.10
N LEU A 176 13.11 -2.68 -4.33
CA LEU A 176 13.15 -2.84 -2.89
C LEU A 176 13.27 -4.32 -2.50
N GLY A 177 12.59 -5.21 -3.25
CA GLY A 177 12.79 -6.66 -3.11
C GLY A 177 14.26 -7.05 -3.28
N GLY A 178 14.95 -6.46 -4.27
CA GLY A 178 16.39 -6.62 -4.48
C GLY A 178 17.22 -6.12 -3.30
N ALA A 179 16.85 -5.01 -2.69
CA ALA A 179 17.53 -4.50 -1.49
C ALA A 179 17.36 -5.46 -0.28
N LEU A 180 16.17 -6.06 -0.11
CA LEU A 180 15.93 -7.05 0.95
C LEU A 180 16.73 -8.34 0.71
N GLU A 181 16.81 -8.82 -0.53
CA GLU A 181 17.62 -10.00 -0.88
C GLU A 181 19.12 -9.74 -0.70
N ALA A 182 19.60 -8.54 -1.01
CA ALA A 182 20.99 -8.15 -0.82
C ALA A 182 21.44 -8.17 0.65
N LEU A 183 20.53 -8.19 1.63
CA LEU A 183 20.84 -8.42 3.04
C LEU A 183 21.32 -9.87 3.32
N GLY A 184 21.26 -10.76 2.34
CA GLY A 184 21.71 -12.14 2.44
C GLY A 184 20.58 -13.18 2.40
N LEU A 185 19.38 -12.79 1.94
CA LEU A 185 18.29 -13.74 1.69
C LEU A 185 18.57 -14.52 0.40
N PRO A 186 18.27 -15.83 0.37
CA PRO A 186 18.33 -16.58 -0.89
C PRO A 186 17.29 -16.09 -1.90
N TYR A 187 16.11 -15.70 -1.43
CA TYR A 187 15.03 -15.06 -2.17
C TYR A 187 14.00 -14.50 -1.18
N LEU A 188 13.25 -13.48 -1.58
CA LEU A 188 12.14 -12.94 -0.80
C LEU A 188 10.96 -13.95 -0.81
N GLY A 189 10.40 -14.22 0.35
CA GLY A 189 9.48 -15.35 0.61
C GLY A 189 10.14 -16.47 1.42
N SER A 190 11.49 -16.50 1.50
CA SER A 190 12.20 -17.45 2.35
C SER A 190 12.22 -17.02 3.82
N ALA A 191 12.60 -17.96 4.70
CA ALA A 191 12.84 -17.65 6.10
C ALA A 191 13.91 -16.54 6.22
N GLY A 192 13.65 -15.53 7.05
CA GLY A 192 14.47 -14.32 7.18
C GLY A 192 13.86 -13.08 6.50
N SER A 193 12.91 -13.24 5.57
CA SER A 193 12.29 -12.12 4.86
C SER A 193 11.56 -11.17 5.80
N LEU A 194 10.86 -11.68 6.83
CA LEU A 194 10.23 -10.86 7.88
C LEU A 194 11.27 -10.02 8.63
N PHE A 195 12.43 -10.61 8.97
CA PHE A 195 13.54 -9.89 9.60
C PHE A 195 14.04 -8.78 8.68
N ALA A 196 14.27 -9.07 7.40
CA ALA A 196 14.76 -8.09 6.42
C ALA A 196 13.78 -6.91 6.27
N ALA A 197 12.48 -7.19 6.15
CA ALA A 197 11.44 -6.15 6.09
C ALA A 197 11.43 -5.28 7.36
N GLY A 198 11.49 -5.91 8.54
CA GLY A 198 11.55 -5.20 9.83
C GLY A 198 12.81 -4.37 9.99
N PHE A 199 13.97 -4.90 9.58
CA PHE A 199 15.25 -4.21 9.62
C PHE A 199 15.26 -2.93 8.79
N VAL A 200 14.75 -2.99 7.55
CA VAL A 200 14.69 -1.81 6.68
C VAL A 200 13.65 -0.80 7.18
N THR A 201 12.49 -1.26 7.64
CA THR A 201 11.48 -0.36 8.24
C THR A 201 12.02 0.37 9.46
N GLU A 202 12.77 -0.33 10.32
CA GLU A 202 13.39 0.25 11.50
C GLU A 202 14.47 1.28 11.12
N ALA A 203 15.24 1.02 10.07
CA ALA A 203 16.22 1.99 9.56
C ALA A 203 15.54 3.27 9.03
N ILE A 204 14.40 3.15 8.32
CA ILE A 204 13.60 4.32 7.91
C ILE A 204 13.15 5.12 9.13
N ALA A 205 12.66 4.44 10.17
CA ALA A 205 12.17 5.08 11.39
C ALA A 205 13.28 5.80 12.20
N ARG A 206 14.54 5.42 12.02
CA ARG A 206 15.71 6.09 12.64
C ARG A 206 16.10 7.37 11.92
N ALA A 207 15.81 7.49 10.64
CA ALA A 207 16.23 8.65 9.86
C ALA A 207 15.51 9.92 10.35
N ASN A 208 16.29 10.97 10.59
CA ASN A 208 15.80 12.25 11.12
C ASN A 208 15.41 13.20 9.99
N PHE A 209 14.15 13.20 9.64
CA PHE A 209 13.56 14.14 8.66
C PHE A 209 12.08 14.42 9.00
N PRO A 210 11.53 15.56 8.54
CA PRO A 210 10.08 15.79 8.62
C PRO A 210 9.32 14.79 7.76
N GLY A 211 8.89 13.67 8.37
CA GLY A 211 8.14 12.61 7.72
C GLY A 211 6.64 12.90 7.63
N CYS A 212 5.97 12.35 6.63
CA CYS A 212 4.52 12.37 6.47
C CYS A 212 4.03 11.05 5.85
N GLY A 213 2.72 10.84 5.85
CA GLY A 213 2.12 9.61 5.36
C GLY A 213 2.62 8.39 6.14
N PHE A 214 2.82 7.28 5.47
CA PHE A 214 3.28 6.05 6.12
C PHE A 214 4.76 6.10 6.52
N SER A 215 5.62 6.72 5.69
CA SER A 215 7.09 6.75 5.84
C SER A 215 7.64 5.43 6.39
N GLY A 216 7.29 4.34 5.75
CA GLY A 216 7.65 2.98 6.13
C GLY A 216 7.68 2.09 4.89
N LEU A 217 8.24 0.90 4.99
CA LEU A 217 8.45 0.00 3.87
C LEU A 217 7.17 -0.25 3.07
N MET A 218 7.21 -0.10 1.74
CA MET A 218 6.17 -0.51 0.78
C MET A 218 6.61 -1.75 0.01
N LEU A 219 5.71 -2.70 -0.17
CA LEU A 219 5.94 -3.94 -0.94
C LEU A 219 4.86 -4.10 -2.03
N PRO A 220 4.80 -3.19 -3.02
CA PRO A 220 3.84 -3.27 -4.11
C PRO A 220 4.30 -4.32 -5.13
N VAL A 221 3.58 -5.45 -5.21
CA VAL A 221 4.05 -6.63 -5.95
C VAL A 221 4.29 -6.35 -7.43
N LEU A 222 3.40 -5.61 -8.08
CA LEU A 222 3.55 -5.31 -9.50
C LEU A 222 4.49 -4.13 -9.80
N GLU A 223 4.78 -3.29 -8.81
CA GLU A 223 5.60 -2.08 -9.00
C GLU A 223 7.10 -2.32 -8.73
N ASP A 224 7.47 -3.58 -8.40
CA ASP A 224 8.85 -3.98 -8.09
C ASP A 224 9.24 -5.23 -8.88
N SER A 225 10.34 -5.19 -9.63
CA SER A 225 10.77 -6.29 -10.50
C SER A 225 11.04 -7.59 -9.72
N VAL A 226 11.68 -7.51 -8.55
CA VAL A 226 12.01 -8.69 -7.74
C VAL A 226 10.76 -9.25 -7.05
N LEU A 227 9.89 -8.39 -6.47
CA LEU A 227 8.61 -8.84 -5.90
C LEU A 227 7.75 -9.55 -6.94
N ALA A 228 7.61 -8.94 -8.14
CA ALA A 228 6.87 -9.50 -9.25
C ALA A 228 7.43 -10.87 -9.69
N ASN A 229 8.76 -11.00 -9.78
CA ASN A 229 9.43 -12.25 -10.12
C ASN A 229 9.22 -13.33 -9.04
N ARG A 230 9.35 -13.00 -7.74
CA ARG A 230 9.14 -13.96 -6.65
C ARG A 230 7.68 -14.41 -6.54
N ALA A 231 6.74 -13.50 -6.83
CA ALA A 231 5.33 -13.85 -6.98
C ALA A 231 5.11 -14.79 -8.18
N ALA A 232 5.75 -14.52 -9.33
CA ALA A 232 5.66 -15.36 -10.53
C ALA A 232 6.27 -16.75 -10.33
N GLU A 233 7.32 -16.87 -9.53
CA GLU A 233 7.93 -18.14 -9.13
C GLU A 233 7.09 -18.91 -8.10
N GLY A 234 6.10 -18.25 -7.49
CA GLY A 234 5.22 -18.84 -6.46
C GLY A 234 5.91 -19.01 -5.09
N VAL A 235 7.06 -18.38 -4.88
CA VAL A 235 7.81 -18.43 -3.61
C VAL A 235 7.45 -17.28 -2.67
N LEU A 236 6.84 -16.22 -3.19
CA LEU A 236 6.24 -15.14 -2.42
C LEU A 236 4.70 -15.26 -2.47
N THR A 237 4.07 -15.37 -1.32
CA THR A 237 2.62 -15.57 -1.20
C THR A 237 1.93 -14.36 -0.56
N VAL A 238 0.60 -14.27 -0.69
CA VAL A 238 -0.20 -13.26 0.01
C VAL A 238 -0.05 -13.37 1.53
N GLN A 239 0.10 -14.58 2.07
CA GLN A 239 0.31 -14.81 3.51
C GLN A 239 1.67 -14.31 3.98
N ASP A 240 2.72 -14.42 3.15
CA ASP A 240 4.02 -13.82 3.46
C ASP A 240 3.92 -12.31 3.54
N LEU A 241 3.26 -11.67 2.56
CA LEU A 241 3.04 -10.22 2.54
C LEU A 241 2.19 -9.74 3.72
N LEU A 242 1.16 -10.51 4.12
CA LEU A 242 0.40 -10.25 5.36
C LEU A 242 1.30 -10.34 6.58
N SER A 243 2.18 -11.35 6.65
CA SER A 243 3.15 -11.48 7.74
C SER A 243 4.10 -10.28 7.77
N TYR A 244 4.63 -9.84 6.61
CA TYR A 244 5.50 -8.66 6.54
C TYR A 244 4.75 -7.38 6.90
N SER A 245 3.43 -7.33 6.68
CA SER A 245 2.58 -6.20 7.08
C SER A 245 2.59 -5.94 8.59
N ALA A 246 3.01 -6.90 9.40
CA ALA A 246 3.24 -6.67 10.83
C ALA A 246 4.36 -5.67 11.10
N VAL A 247 5.38 -5.61 10.24
CA VAL A 247 6.58 -4.79 10.40
C VAL A 247 6.79 -3.75 9.30
N CYS A 248 6.13 -3.89 8.13
CA CYS A 248 6.20 -2.91 7.03
C CYS A 248 5.32 -1.67 7.30
N GLY A 249 5.34 -0.70 6.38
CA GLY A 249 4.60 0.56 6.52
C GLY A 249 3.17 0.56 5.98
N VAL A 250 2.86 -0.23 4.95
CA VAL A 250 1.69 0.03 4.09
C VAL A 250 0.65 -1.10 4.09
N GLY A 251 1.05 -2.36 4.11
CA GLY A 251 0.12 -3.49 3.99
C GLY A 251 0.27 -4.23 2.66
N LEU A 252 -0.86 -4.68 2.09
CA LEU A 252 -0.91 -5.36 0.80
C LEU A 252 -1.05 -4.34 -0.32
N ASP A 253 -0.20 -4.42 -1.33
CA ASP A 253 -0.23 -3.46 -2.40
C ASP A 253 -0.02 -4.08 -3.78
N THR A 254 -0.86 -3.69 -4.75
CA THR A 254 -0.89 -4.16 -6.14
C THR A 254 -0.78 -5.68 -6.30
N ILE A 255 -1.63 -6.40 -5.55
CA ILE A 255 -1.63 -7.87 -5.51
C ILE A 255 -2.42 -8.44 -6.68
N PRO A 256 -1.80 -9.08 -7.69
CA PRO A 256 -2.52 -9.69 -8.82
C PRO A 256 -3.19 -10.99 -8.37
N LEU A 257 -4.52 -11.05 -8.44
CA LEU A 257 -5.33 -12.18 -7.96
C LEU A 257 -6.14 -12.83 -9.10
N PRO A 258 -6.58 -14.11 -8.93
CA PRO A 258 -7.45 -14.75 -9.93
C PRO A 258 -8.74 -13.97 -10.16
N GLY A 259 -9.17 -13.87 -11.42
CA GLY A 259 -10.41 -13.19 -11.75
C GLY A 259 -11.66 -13.87 -11.18
N ASP A 260 -11.59 -15.18 -10.94
CA ASP A 260 -12.64 -15.99 -10.30
C ASP A 260 -12.50 -16.08 -8.78
N VAL A 261 -11.53 -15.36 -8.16
CA VAL A 261 -11.40 -15.33 -6.70
C VAL A 261 -12.76 -15.03 -6.07
N ASN A 262 -13.19 -15.85 -5.10
CA ASN A 262 -14.49 -15.67 -4.47
C ASN A 262 -14.47 -14.52 -3.44
N GLU A 263 -15.60 -13.86 -3.27
CA GLU A 263 -15.75 -12.74 -2.33
C GLU A 263 -15.39 -13.12 -0.89
N GLY A 264 -15.66 -14.37 -0.49
CA GLY A 264 -15.31 -14.86 0.84
C GLY A 264 -13.80 -14.93 1.07
N ALA A 265 -13.01 -15.29 0.05
CA ALA A 265 -11.55 -15.27 0.14
C ALA A 265 -10.99 -13.84 0.24
N LEU A 266 -11.52 -12.91 -0.55
CA LEU A 266 -11.17 -11.49 -0.45
C LEU A 266 -11.56 -10.94 0.92
N THR A 267 -12.76 -11.26 1.42
CA THR A 267 -13.22 -10.87 2.75
C THR A 267 -12.27 -11.39 3.83
N ALA A 268 -11.80 -12.64 3.73
CA ALA A 268 -10.84 -13.19 4.67
C ALA A 268 -9.55 -12.39 4.74
N VAL A 269 -8.97 -12.06 3.60
CA VAL A 269 -7.77 -11.22 3.52
C VAL A 269 -8.01 -9.84 4.13
N LEU A 270 -9.15 -9.21 3.86
CA LEU A 270 -9.50 -7.90 4.42
C LEU A 270 -9.70 -7.96 5.93
N LEU A 271 -10.28 -9.04 6.48
CA LEU A 271 -10.39 -9.27 7.92
C LEU A 271 -9.02 -9.44 8.58
N ASP A 272 -8.09 -10.15 7.93
CA ASP A 272 -6.71 -10.30 8.41
C ASP A 272 -5.99 -8.94 8.44
N VAL A 273 -6.12 -8.13 7.38
CA VAL A 273 -5.56 -6.78 7.35
C VAL A 273 -6.17 -5.90 8.45
N ALA A 274 -7.49 -5.92 8.62
CA ALA A 274 -8.19 -5.14 9.65
C ALA A 274 -7.74 -5.55 11.07
N MET A 275 -7.67 -6.85 11.33
CA MET A 275 -7.23 -7.38 12.63
C MET A 275 -5.78 -7.02 12.92
N LEU A 276 -4.88 -7.19 11.93
CA LEU A 276 -3.47 -6.88 12.09
C LEU A 276 -3.26 -5.39 12.36
N ALA A 277 -3.92 -4.51 11.57
CA ALA A 277 -3.87 -3.07 11.74
C ALA A 277 -4.33 -2.63 13.14
N SER A 278 -5.51 -3.14 13.58
CA SER A 278 -6.09 -2.78 14.88
C SER A 278 -5.25 -3.31 16.04
N ARG A 279 -4.76 -4.56 15.97
CA ARG A 279 -3.95 -5.17 17.03
C ARG A 279 -2.58 -4.52 17.19
N LEU A 280 -1.94 -4.11 16.10
CA LEU A 280 -0.63 -3.46 16.11
C LEU A 280 -0.73 -1.94 16.21
N ASN A 281 -1.95 -1.39 16.22
CA ASN A 281 -2.22 0.06 16.20
C ASN A 281 -1.40 0.78 15.11
N LYS A 282 -1.47 0.25 13.90
CA LYS A 282 -0.73 0.81 12.76
C LYS A 282 -1.62 0.89 11.52
N PRO A 283 -1.44 1.90 10.65
CA PRO A 283 -2.20 1.98 9.41
C PRO A 283 -1.78 0.85 8.46
N LEU A 284 -2.76 0.16 7.89
CA LEU A 284 -2.56 -0.82 6.81
C LEU A 284 -3.61 -0.60 5.72
N THR A 285 -3.21 -0.92 4.49
CA THR A 285 -4.10 -0.85 3.33
C THR A 285 -4.10 -2.16 2.57
N ALA A 286 -5.10 -2.35 1.72
CA ALA A 286 -5.14 -3.47 0.79
C ALA A 286 -5.59 -2.98 -0.59
N ARG A 287 -4.68 -3.06 -1.57
CA ARG A 287 -4.93 -2.84 -2.99
C ARG A 287 -4.85 -4.20 -3.70
N LEU A 288 -6.01 -4.86 -3.80
CA LEU A 288 -6.17 -6.21 -4.35
C LEU A 288 -6.71 -6.13 -5.77
N MET A 289 -6.07 -6.81 -6.71
CA MET A 289 -6.35 -6.71 -8.14
C MET A 289 -6.80 -8.06 -8.72
N PRO A 290 -8.09 -8.47 -8.61
CA PRO A 290 -8.61 -9.59 -9.37
C PRO A 290 -8.53 -9.30 -10.88
N LEU A 291 -7.99 -10.26 -11.64
CA LEU A 291 -7.71 -10.14 -13.08
C LEU A 291 -8.70 -11.00 -13.87
N PRO A 292 -9.77 -10.42 -14.44
CA PRO A 292 -10.82 -11.17 -15.12
C PRO A 292 -10.26 -12.08 -16.22
N GLY A 293 -10.69 -13.35 -16.22
CA GLY A 293 -10.27 -14.34 -17.20
C GLY A 293 -8.95 -15.04 -16.91
N LEU A 294 -8.21 -14.63 -15.87
CA LEU A 294 -6.96 -15.27 -15.49
C LEU A 294 -7.13 -16.10 -14.20
N ALA A 295 -6.47 -17.24 -14.15
CA ALA A 295 -6.37 -18.13 -13.01
C ALA A 295 -5.03 -17.98 -12.30
N ALA A 296 -4.92 -18.52 -11.06
CA ALA A 296 -3.65 -18.54 -10.33
C ALA A 296 -2.55 -19.22 -11.15
N GLY A 297 -1.40 -18.59 -11.28
CA GLY A 297 -0.26 -19.03 -12.07
C GLY A 297 -0.26 -18.57 -13.52
N ASP A 298 -1.35 -17.99 -14.02
CA ASP A 298 -1.36 -17.42 -15.38
C ASP A 298 -0.43 -16.21 -15.45
N PRO A 299 0.27 -16.00 -16.59
CA PRO A 299 1.08 -14.82 -16.79
C PRO A 299 0.21 -13.56 -16.86
N VAL A 300 0.71 -12.46 -16.34
CA VAL A 300 0.08 -11.15 -16.43
C VAL A 300 1.08 -10.09 -16.87
N THR A 301 0.65 -9.28 -17.83
CA THR A 301 1.35 -8.10 -18.32
C THR A 301 0.41 -6.93 -18.38
N PHE A 302 0.93 -5.72 -18.19
CA PHE A 302 0.16 -4.48 -18.27
C PHE A 302 0.85 -3.52 -19.24
N ASP A 303 0.07 -2.84 -20.08
CA ASP A 303 0.58 -1.69 -20.83
C ASP A 303 0.63 -0.46 -19.89
N PHE A 304 1.48 -0.58 -18.89
CA PHE A 304 1.65 0.44 -17.85
C PHE A 304 3.09 0.45 -17.34
N PRO A 305 3.83 1.57 -17.53
CA PRO A 305 5.28 1.60 -17.31
C PRO A 305 5.72 1.42 -15.85
N TYR A 306 4.77 1.49 -14.92
CA TYR A 306 5.02 1.31 -13.49
C TYR A 306 4.76 -0.12 -12.99
N PHE A 307 4.37 -1.06 -13.88
CA PHE A 307 4.16 -2.46 -13.53
C PHE A 307 5.15 -3.37 -14.23
N ALA A 308 5.73 -4.29 -13.48
CA ALA A 308 6.50 -5.41 -14.01
C ALA A 308 5.57 -6.55 -14.46
N ASP A 309 6.05 -7.35 -15.40
CA ASP A 309 5.43 -8.63 -15.73
C ASP A 309 5.50 -9.58 -14.54
N SER A 310 4.43 -10.34 -14.31
CA SER A 310 4.34 -11.27 -13.18
C SER A 310 3.43 -12.46 -13.52
N ARG A 311 2.98 -13.17 -12.50
CA ARG A 311 1.91 -14.16 -12.56
C ARG A 311 0.85 -13.86 -11.51
N VAL A 312 -0.35 -14.32 -11.79
CA VAL A 312 -1.49 -14.24 -10.87
C VAL A 312 -1.18 -15.04 -9.61
N MET A 313 -1.23 -14.38 -8.45
CA MET A 313 -1.00 -15.00 -7.15
C MET A 313 -2.25 -15.73 -6.66
N GLY A 314 -2.08 -16.93 -6.11
CA GLY A 314 -3.17 -17.61 -5.44
C GLY A 314 -3.43 -17.06 -4.03
N ILE A 315 -4.70 -17.12 -3.59
CA ILE A 315 -5.05 -16.95 -2.17
C ILE A 315 -5.28 -18.36 -1.58
N ALA A 316 -4.54 -18.68 -0.53
CA ALA A 316 -4.80 -19.91 0.23
C ALA A 316 -6.14 -19.79 0.98
N GLY A 317 -7.01 -20.79 0.85
CA GLY A 317 -8.28 -20.83 1.55
C GLY A 317 -9.50 -20.98 0.64
N GLY A 318 -10.65 -21.10 1.28
CA GLY A 318 -11.95 -21.29 0.65
C GLY A 318 -12.96 -20.22 1.06
N ARG A 319 -14.23 -20.52 0.92
CA ARG A 319 -15.30 -19.63 1.38
C ARG A 319 -15.31 -19.56 2.90
N LEU A 320 -15.38 -18.34 3.43
CA LEU A 320 -15.71 -18.13 4.83
C LEU A 320 -17.09 -18.74 5.15
N ALA A 321 -17.25 -19.23 6.37
CA ALA A 321 -18.50 -19.80 6.86
C ALA A 321 -18.70 -19.50 8.36
N GLY A 322 -19.90 -19.78 8.87
CA GLY A 322 -20.21 -19.66 10.28
C GLY A 322 -20.16 -18.22 10.78
N LEU A 323 -19.55 -18.02 11.94
CA LEU A 323 -19.53 -16.70 12.60
C LEU A 323 -18.78 -15.62 11.81
N MET A 324 -17.78 -15.99 11.00
CA MET A 324 -17.00 -15.05 10.20
C MET A 324 -17.80 -14.42 9.04
N THR A 325 -18.95 -14.98 8.67
CA THR A 325 -19.82 -14.43 7.63
C THR A 325 -20.96 -13.57 8.18
N GLN A 326 -21.11 -13.52 9.50
CA GLN A 326 -22.13 -12.68 10.14
C GLN A 326 -21.61 -11.26 10.25
N GLY A 327 -22.42 -10.30 9.80
CA GLY A 327 -22.08 -8.88 9.95
C GLY A 327 -21.99 -8.51 11.43
N ALA A 328 -20.84 -8.00 11.85
CA ALA A 328 -20.59 -7.57 13.22
C ALA A 328 -19.67 -6.37 13.26
N GLN A 329 -19.82 -5.54 14.27
CA GLN A 329 -18.83 -4.54 14.67
C GLN A 329 -18.03 -5.08 15.84
N LEU A 330 -16.73 -5.15 15.69
CA LEU A 330 -15.82 -5.71 16.69
C LEU A 330 -14.91 -4.61 17.22
N SER A 331 -14.89 -4.42 18.52
CA SER A 331 -13.90 -3.55 19.17
C SER A 331 -12.65 -4.37 19.50
N VAL A 332 -11.52 -3.96 18.94
CA VAL A 332 -10.23 -4.66 19.08
C VAL A 332 -9.26 -3.76 19.83
N ASN A 333 -8.76 -4.22 20.97
CA ASN A 333 -7.74 -3.50 21.71
C ASN A 333 -6.35 -3.72 21.08
N PRO A 334 -5.51 -2.69 20.95
CA PRO A 334 -4.11 -2.84 20.58
C PRO A 334 -3.36 -3.78 21.54
N VAL A 335 -2.24 -4.32 21.07
CA VAL A 335 -1.28 -4.98 21.98
C VAL A 335 -0.78 -3.93 22.96
N LYS A 336 -0.85 -4.24 24.28
CA LYS A 336 -0.31 -3.33 25.29
C LYS A 336 1.19 -3.23 25.09
N SER A 337 1.70 -2.00 25.00
CA SER A 337 3.12 -1.73 25.26
C SER A 337 3.26 -1.72 26.79
N ASP A 338 3.97 -2.70 27.33
CA ASP A 338 4.35 -2.71 28.74
C ASP A 338 5.27 -1.55 29.09
#